data_2dcbb4c69a8cd27df92fe070e700851b
#
_entry.id   2dcbb4c69a8cd27df92fe070e700851b
#
_cell.length_a   1.000
_cell.length_b   1.000
_cell.length_c   1.000
_cell.angle_alpha   90.00
_cell.angle_beta   90.00
_cell.angle_gamma   90.00
#
_symmetry.space_group_name_H-M   'P 1'
#
loop_
_entity.id
_entity.type
_entity.pdbx_description
1 polymer ?
#
loop_
_entity_poly.entity_id
_entity_poly.type
_entity_poly.pdbx_seq_one_letter_code
_entity_poly.pdbx_strand_id
1 'polypeptide(L)'
;MQACCFARSEGGSTKRRRAQVGTRVFVLVLATAMASGHACAQSLIDTLSQAYSYNPQLDAERARLRATDEDVARANSGYRPNVFGSADISRERTNISPNTGTNGSNTPKGYAVQLVQPVFRGFRTTNAVNAAEASVRAGREQLRLVEQDVLLSAVQAYGDVVRDQAIVRLRENNLKFLSTELQATRDRFAVGEVTRTDVAQAEARRSLAVSDLELAKANIKTSRGVYEQIVGNPPQRLVEAKPDTRLVPGSLDEAIGIGTQENPQIVGALYSEQASRFQVDQIRGELLPEAQLEATYSDRYDGSSQIDRVESASILGRLNVPIYPDGGEVYARVRQAKHTHVSLIQQIEQARSVVKADVIRNWSQLQAFKAQSVADRAQIDANQTALNGVREEEKVGQRTLLEVLNAQQELLLSQVQLETTKRNVLVASYAVVASIGRLSVSEVGAASNVYVPEAHLDEVRNKWWGLDITHDDGRSEHMDAWGARIEREPVK
;
A
#
# COMPACT_ATOMS: atom_id res chain seq x y z
N MET A 1 -37.38 20.96 -50.59
CA MET A 1 -38.21 20.02 -51.37
C MET A 1 -38.53 18.88 -50.46
N GLN A 2 -39.71 18.93 -49.98
CA GLN A 2 -40.83 17.95 -49.96
C GLN A 2 -40.52 16.75 -49.11
N ALA A 3 -41.09 16.61 -47.97
CA ALA A 3 -42.52 16.52 -47.59
C ALA A 3 -43.07 15.11 -47.72
N CYS A 4 -43.63 14.68 -46.69
CA CYS A 4 -45.01 14.23 -46.42
C CYS A 4 -45.02 12.75 -45.97
N CYS A 5 -45.62 12.43 -44.90
CA CYS A 5 -46.98 12.59 -44.36
C CYS A 5 -47.74 11.29 -44.31
N PHE A 6 -48.51 11.13 -43.24
CA PHE A 6 -49.86 10.51 -43.09
C PHE A 6 -49.90 9.01 -42.78
N ALA A 7 -50.77 8.48 -42.01
CA ALA A 7 -51.88 8.89 -41.14
C ALA A 7 -52.41 7.60 -40.44
N ARG A 8 -52.89 7.69 -39.19
CA ARG A 8 -54.30 7.66 -38.76
C ARG A 8 -55.13 6.37 -39.04
N SER A 9 -55.66 5.75 -37.97
CA SER A 9 -57.09 5.68 -37.63
C SER A 9 -57.28 4.67 -36.50
N GLU A 10 -57.81 5.04 -35.34
CA GLU A 10 -59.22 5.17 -34.94
C GLU A 10 -59.98 3.84 -34.71
N GLY A 11 -60.62 3.76 -33.55
CA GLY A 11 -61.79 2.96 -33.25
C GLY A 11 -61.63 2.12 -31.97
N GLY A 12 -62.00 2.46 -30.79
CA GLY A 12 -63.27 2.86 -30.28
C GLY A 12 -64.16 1.66 -29.86
N SER A 13 -64.30 1.37 -28.55
CA SER A 13 -65.56 0.93 -27.99
C SER A 13 -65.50 0.75 -26.47
N THR A 14 -66.23 1.57 -25.82
CA THR A 14 -66.68 1.55 -24.42
C THR A 14 -67.53 0.30 -24.14
N LYS A 15 -67.24 -0.40 -23.02
CA LYS A 15 -68.34 -1.03 -22.25
C LYS A 15 -68.00 -1.02 -20.74
N ARG A 16 -68.75 -0.18 -20.04
CA ARG A 16 -68.95 -0.20 -18.61
C ARG A 16 -69.49 -1.56 -18.16
N ARG A 17 -68.92 -2.17 -17.15
CA ARG A 17 -69.68 -2.97 -16.17
C ARG A 17 -69.14 -2.67 -14.76
N ARG A 18 -70.15 -2.50 -13.90
CA ARG A 18 -70.11 -2.08 -12.49
C ARG A 18 -69.46 -3.12 -11.59
N ALA A 19 -68.74 -2.62 -10.64
CA ALA A 19 -68.68 -2.92 -9.21
C ALA A 19 -68.89 -4.37 -8.76
N GLN A 20 -67.85 -4.94 -8.17
CA GLN A 20 -68.01 -5.67 -6.90
C GLN A 20 -66.82 -5.33 -6.01
N VAL A 21 -67.14 -4.68 -4.90
CA VAL A 21 -66.30 -4.40 -3.74
C VAL A 21 -65.98 -5.77 -3.11
N GLY A 22 -64.79 -6.24 -3.29
CA GLY A 22 -64.23 -7.38 -2.57
C GLY A 22 -63.04 -6.85 -1.80
N THR A 23 -63.26 -6.54 -0.53
CA THR A 23 -62.23 -6.23 0.47
C THR A 23 -61.28 -7.42 0.57
N ARG A 24 -60.26 -7.46 -0.27
CA ARG A 24 -59.07 -8.28 -0.02
C ARG A 24 -58.11 -7.42 0.75
N VAL A 25 -58.15 -7.58 2.08
CA VAL A 25 -57.03 -7.24 2.95
C VAL A 25 -55.81 -7.92 2.39
N PHE A 26 -55.06 -7.19 1.59
CA PHE A 26 -53.72 -7.55 1.20
C PHE A 26 -52.87 -7.30 2.45
N VAL A 27 -52.79 -8.35 3.29
CA VAL A 27 -51.74 -8.46 4.27
C VAL A 27 -50.43 -8.43 3.46
N LEU A 28 -49.92 -7.21 3.28
CA LEU A 28 -48.55 -6.97 2.91
C LEU A 28 -47.75 -7.47 4.11
N VAL A 29 -47.51 -8.77 4.16
CA VAL A 29 -46.40 -9.33 4.92
C VAL A 29 -45.18 -8.70 4.29
N LEU A 30 -44.83 -7.54 4.84
CA LEU A 30 -43.51 -6.98 4.75
C LEU A 30 -42.61 -8.05 5.39
N ALA A 31 -42.19 -9.02 4.57
CA ALA A 31 -40.99 -9.76 4.81
C ALA A 31 -39.86 -8.71 4.73
N THR A 32 -39.76 -7.90 5.80
CA THR A 32 -38.48 -7.43 6.26
C THR A 32 -37.68 -8.72 6.45
N ALA A 33 -37.04 -9.18 5.36
CA ALA A 33 -35.86 -9.92 5.48
C ALA A 33 -34.99 -8.99 6.38
N MET A 34 -35.09 -9.20 7.68
CA MET A 34 -34.00 -8.95 8.58
C MET A 34 -32.85 -9.72 7.91
N ALA A 35 -32.10 -9.03 7.12
CA ALA A 35 -30.69 -9.31 7.02
C ALA A 35 -30.20 -9.16 8.46
N SER A 36 -30.46 -10.19 9.26
CA SER A 36 -29.65 -10.55 10.40
C SER A 36 -28.30 -10.74 9.76
N GLY A 37 -27.59 -9.63 9.59
CA GLY A 37 -26.17 -9.65 9.44
C GLY A 37 -25.74 -10.53 10.59
N HIS A 38 -25.50 -11.80 10.29
CA HIS A 38 -24.82 -12.68 11.19
C HIS A 38 -23.59 -11.87 11.52
N ALA A 39 -23.52 -11.35 12.74
CA ALA A 39 -22.30 -10.76 13.26
C ALA A 39 -21.30 -11.92 13.31
N CYS A 40 -20.84 -12.35 12.13
CA CYS A 40 -19.75 -13.30 11.98
C CYS A 40 -18.60 -12.70 12.76
N ALA A 41 -18.13 -13.46 13.71
CA ALA A 41 -16.93 -13.09 14.43
C ALA A 41 -15.83 -12.86 13.40
N GLN A 42 -15.32 -11.62 13.33
CA GLN A 42 -14.31 -11.21 12.34
C GLN A 42 -13.01 -11.91 12.68
N SER A 43 -12.50 -12.70 11.75
CA SER A 43 -11.25 -13.42 11.90
C SER A 43 -10.05 -12.53 11.55
N LEU A 44 -8.86 -12.96 11.93
CA LEU A 44 -7.62 -12.28 11.52
C LEU A 44 -7.47 -12.28 9.99
N ILE A 45 -7.84 -13.37 9.31
CA ILE A 45 -7.78 -13.50 7.85
C ILE A 45 -8.69 -12.47 7.18
N ASP A 46 -9.93 -12.29 7.68
CA ASP A 46 -10.84 -11.27 7.16
C ASP A 46 -10.28 -9.85 7.34
N THR A 47 -9.63 -9.60 8.49
CA THR A 47 -8.96 -8.32 8.77
C THR A 47 -7.82 -8.05 7.79
N LEU A 48 -6.98 -9.05 7.51
CA LEU A 48 -5.88 -8.93 6.55
C LEU A 48 -6.39 -8.71 5.12
N SER A 49 -7.46 -9.40 4.73
CA SER A 49 -8.13 -9.18 3.44
C SER A 49 -8.69 -7.75 3.30
N GLN A 50 -9.31 -7.22 4.35
CA GLN A 50 -9.82 -5.85 4.36
C GLN A 50 -8.67 -4.83 4.31
N ALA A 51 -7.62 -4.99 5.12
CA ALA A 51 -6.47 -4.10 5.11
C ALA A 51 -5.80 -4.07 3.72
N TYR A 52 -5.63 -5.22 3.08
CA TYR A 52 -5.09 -5.30 1.72
C TYR A 52 -5.94 -4.56 0.68
N SER A 53 -7.27 -4.60 0.83
CA SER A 53 -8.20 -4.03 -0.15
C SER A 53 -8.44 -2.54 0.02
N TYR A 54 -8.27 -1.99 1.23
CA TYR A 54 -8.67 -0.62 1.55
C TYR A 54 -7.56 0.27 2.13
N ASN A 55 -6.33 -0.24 2.25
CA ASN A 55 -5.26 0.56 2.85
C ASN A 55 -4.70 1.59 1.86
N PRO A 56 -4.80 2.91 2.16
CA PRO A 56 -4.34 3.96 1.24
C PRO A 56 -2.83 3.93 0.97
N GLN A 57 -2.01 3.41 1.88
CA GLN A 57 -0.57 3.29 1.71
C GLN A 57 -0.25 2.27 0.60
N LEU A 58 -0.99 1.16 0.57
CA LEU A 58 -0.82 0.13 -0.46
C LEU A 58 -1.29 0.65 -1.84
N ASP A 59 -2.41 1.38 -1.88
CA ASP A 59 -2.92 1.97 -3.12
C ASP A 59 -1.96 3.05 -3.66
N ALA A 60 -1.35 3.84 -2.77
CA ALA A 60 -0.33 4.81 -3.17
C ALA A 60 0.90 4.13 -3.79
N GLU A 61 1.34 2.98 -3.23
CA GLU A 61 2.49 2.24 -3.78
C GLU A 61 2.14 1.53 -5.10
N ARG A 62 0.91 1.01 -5.25
CA ARG A 62 0.40 0.51 -6.54
C ARG A 62 0.42 1.59 -7.62
N ALA A 63 -0.03 2.80 -7.28
CA ALA A 63 0.01 3.95 -8.20
C ALA A 63 1.46 4.36 -8.54
N ARG A 64 2.39 4.31 -7.58
CA ARG A 64 3.81 4.56 -7.81
C ARG A 64 4.44 3.52 -8.74
N LEU A 65 4.11 2.24 -8.55
CA LEU A 65 4.57 1.17 -9.44
C LEU A 65 4.09 1.41 -10.87
N ARG A 66 2.81 1.76 -11.07
CA ARG A 66 2.28 2.12 -12.39
C ARG A 66 2.99 3.31 -13.03
N ALA A 67 3.36 4.31 -12.23
CA ALA A 67 4.18 5.41 -12.73
C ALA A 67 5.57 4.93 -13.19
N THR A 68 6.16 3.94 -12.50
CA THR A 68 7.42 3.32 -12.90
C THR A 68 7.28 2.46 -14.16
N ASP A 69 6.13 1.81 -14.38
CA ASP A 69 5.84 1.05 -15.60
C ASP A 69 5.89 1.95 -16.85
N GLU A 70 5.44 3.21 -16.74
CA GLU A 70 5.50 4.19 -17.82
C GLU A 70 6.94 4.57 -18.23
N ASP A 71 7.93 4.36 -17.36
CA ASP A 71 9.33 4.55 -17.71
C ASP A 71 9.79 3.57 -18.80
N VAL A 72 9.19 2.37 -18.88
CA VAL A 72 9.43 1.39 -19.94
C VAL A 72 8.89 1.91 -21.27
N ALA A 73 7.66 2.46 -21.28
CA ALA A 73 7.08 3.08 -22.49
C ALA A 73 7.90 4.29 -22.94
N ARG A 74 8.35 5.12 -21.99
CA ARG A 74 9.26 6.24 -22.25
C ARG A 74 10.61 5.79 -22.82
N ALA A 75 11.21 4.72 -22.29
CA ALA A 75 12.46 4.18 -22.83
C ALA A 75 12.27 3.61 -24.25
N ASN A 76 11.15 2.91 -24.49
CA ASN A 76 10.80 2.36 -25.82
C ASN A 76 10.57 3.47 -26.86
N SER A 77 10.18 4.70 -26.45
CA SER A 77 10.02 5.81 -27.38
C SER A 77 11.32 6.17 -28.11
N GLY A 78 12.48 5.80 -27.57
CA GLY A 78 13.77 5.97 -28.21
C GLY A 78 13.98 5.15 -29.51
N TYR A 79 13.11 4.19 -29.82
CA TYR A 79 13.06 3.48 -31.10
C TYR A 79 12.09 4.12 -32.10
N ARG A 80 11.23 5.02 -31.66
CA ARG A 80 10.12 5.55 -32.46
C ARG A 80 10.52 6.78 -33.23
N PRO A 81 9.87 7.09 -34.37
CA PRO A 81 10.08 8.33 -35.07
C PRO A 81 9.57 9.52 -34.28
N ASN A 82 10.32 10.62 -34.31
CA ASN A 82 9.88 11.92 -33.86
C ASN A 82 9.36 12.73 -35.04
N VAL A 83 8.15 13.28 -34.96
CA VAL A 83 7.56 14.12 -35.99
C VAL A 83 7.34 15.52 -35.41
N PHE A 84 7.92 16.52 -36.06
CA PHE A 84 7.83 17.92 -35.68
C PHE A 84 7.16 18.72 -36.79
N GLY A 85 6.17 19.54 -36.44
CA GLY A 85 5.61 20.58 -37.31
C GLY A 85 6.09 21.93 -36.80
N SER A 86 6.60 22.80 -37.69
CA SER A 86 6.94 24.18 -37.37
C SER A 86 6.33 25.13 -38.41
N ALA A 87 5.92 26.30 -37.96
CA ALA A 87 5.49 27.40 -38.84
C ALA A 87 6.13 28.67 -38.29
N ASP A 88 6.71 29.46 -39.18
CA ASP A 88 7.36 30.70 -38.84
C ASP A 88 6.96 31.86 -39.77
N ILE A 89 6.98 33.04 -39.20
CA ILE A 89 6.88 34.31 -39.94
C ILE A 89 7.89 35.27 -39.34
N SER A 90 8.70 35.88 -40.21
CA SER A 90 9.68 36.88 -39.79
C SER A 90 9.64 38.11 -40.72
N ARG A 91 10.24 39.20 -40.29
CA ARG A 91 10.47 40.36 -41.12
C ARG A 91 11.96 40.62 -41.16
N GLU A 92 12.51 40.50 -42.36
CA GLU A 92 13.93 40.65 -42.57
C GLU A 92 14.23 41.85 -43.46
N ARG A 93 15.30 42.57 -43.14
CA ARG A 93 15.85 43.63 -44.00
C ARG A 93 17.28 43.26 -44.32
N THR A 94 17.51 42.98 -45.59
CA THR A 94 18.83 42.56 -46.07
C THR A 94 19.49 43.73 -46.85
N ASN A 95 20.69 44.13 -46.43
CA ASN A 95 21.51 45.10 -47.13
C ASN A 95 22.88 44.44 -47.42
N ILE A 96 23.15 44.14 -48.67
CA ILE A 96 24.42 43.55 -49.13
C ILE A 96 25.21 44.61 -49.87
N SER A 97 26.50 44.79 -49.58
CA SER A 97 27.43 45.69 -50.27
C SER A 97 28.60 44.87 -50.83
N PRO A 98 28.88 44.97 -52.16
CA PRO A 98 28.17 45.75 -53.14
C PRO A 98 26.76 45.20 -53.43
N ASN A 99 25.86 46.09 -53.83
CA ASN A 99 24.45 45.68 -54.09
C ASN A 99 24.37 44.75 -55.28
N THR A 100 23.93 43.47 -54.99
CA THR A 100 23.73 42.42 -55.98
C THR A 100 22.26 42.29 -56.45
N GLY A 101 21.43 43.28 -56.17
CA GLY A 101 19.98 43.26 -56.50
C GLY A 101 19.09 42.57 -55.48
N THR A 102 19.64 42.07 -54.36
CA THR A 102 18.91 41.34 -53.30
C THR A 102 18.63 42.20 -52.07
N ASN A 103 18.97 43.50 -52.10
CA ASN A 103 18.67 44.44 -51.03
C ASN A 103 17.15 44.71 -50.96
N GLY A 104 16.57 44.56 -49.77
CA GLY A 104 15.14 44.79 -49.59
C GLY A 104 14.63 44.45 -48.20
N SER A 105 13.33 44.61 -48.01
CA SER A 105 12.64 44.16 -46.83
C SER A 105 11.63 43.08 -47.23
N ASN A 106 11.78 41.90 -46.71
CA ASN A 106 10.92 40.75 -47.01
C ASN A 106 10.18 40.32 -45.73
N THR A 107 9.10 39.58 -45.91
CA THR A 107 8.38 38.93 -44.81
C THR A 107 8.35 37.42 -45.03
N PRO A 108 9.51 36.74 -44.83
CA PRO A 108 9.54 35.28 -44.95
C PRO A 108 8.54 34.64 -44.03
N LYS A 109 7.77 33.71 -44.58
CA LYS A 109 6.81 32.88 -43.83
C LYS A 109 6.83 31.49 -44.41
N GLY A 110 6.61 30.52 -43.56
CA GLY A 110 6.61 29.15 -44.04
C GLY A 110 6.19 28.15 -43.00
N TYR A 111 6.14 26.91 -43.43
CA TYR A 111 5.96 25.77 -42.54
C TYR A 111 6.90 24.64 -42.96
N ALA A 112 7.24 23.81 -41.99
CA ALA A 112 8.01 22.59 -42.22
C ALA A 112 7.47 21.43 -41.37
N VAL A 113 7.54 20.25 -41.95
CA VAL A 113 7.33 18.99 -41.22
C VAL A 113 8.58 18.18 -41.31
N GLN A 114 9.12 17.77 -40.17
CA GLN A 114 10.32 16.97 -40.06
C GLN A 114 10.02 15.68 -39.33
N LEU A 115 10.44 14.56 -39.91
CA LEU A 115 10.44 13.24 -39.29
C LEU A 115 11.89 12.83 -39.05
N VAL A 116 12.22 12.46 -37.80
CA VAL A 116 13.53 11.93 -37.43
C VAL A 116 13.36 10.51 -36.90
N GLN A 117 13.88 9.53 -37.64
CA GLN A 117 13.89 8.13 -37.23
C GLN A 117 15.29 7.74 -36.77
N PRO A 118 15.49 7.46 -35.47
CA PRO A 118 16.70 6.82 -34.99
C PRO A 118 16.83 5.41 -35.57
N VAL A 119 17.96 5.10 -36.20
CA VAL A 119 18.24 3.77 -36.71
C VAL A 119 19.20 3.01 -35.77
N PHE A 120 20.18 3.73 -35.26
CA PHE A 120 21.12 3.20 -34.29
C PHE A 120 21.57 4.32 -33.32
N ARG A 121 21.55 4.05 -32.03
CA ARG A 121 21.92 5.03 -30.98
C ARG A 121 22.98 4.48 -30.02
N GLY A 122 23.96 3.73 -30.51
CA GLY A 122 25.02 3.18 -29.64
C GLY A 122 24.47 2.28 -28.52
N PHE A 123 23.42 1.50 -28.77
CA PHE A 123 22.70 0.66 -27.77
C PHE A 123 22.09 1.41 -26.59
N ARG A 124 22.07 2.75 -26.62
CA ARG A 124 21.51 3.57 -25.52
C ARG A 124 20.04 3.24 -25.25
N THR A 125 19.22 3.13 -26.31
CA THR A 125 17.79 2.81 -26.16
C THR A 125 17.58 1.40 -25.60
N THR A 126 18.32 0.40 -26.08
CA THR A 126 18.26 -0.97 -25.56
C THR A 126 18.59 -1.03 -24.07
N ASN A 127 19.68 -0.35 -23.67
CA ASN A 127 20.10 -0.31 -22.28
C ASN A 127 19.13 0.52 -21.40
N ALA A 128 18.52 1.58 -21.94
CA ALA A 128 17.49 2.35 -21.26
C ALA A 128 16.23 1.50 -20.98
N VAL A 129 15.79 0.68 -21.96
CA VAL A 129 14.66 -0.24 -21.77
C VAL A 129 14.99 -1.31 -20.72
N ASN A 130 16.17 -1.91 -20.81
CA ASN A 130 16.61 -2.92 -19.83
C ASN A 130 16.73 -2.33 -18.42
N ALA A 131 17.21 -1.09 -18.30
CA ALA A 131 17.28 -0.38 -17.02
C ALA A 131 15.89 -0.09 -16.46
N ALA A 132 14.96 0.37 -17.30
CA ALA A 132 13.58 0.63 -16.91
C ALA A 132 12.85 -0.66 -16.48
N GLU A 133 13.01 -1.76 -17.23
CA GLU A 133 12.45 -3.06 -16.83
C GLU A 133 13.02 -3.58 -15.50
N ALA A 134 14.32 -3.40 -15.26
CA ALA A 134 14.93 -3.75 -13.98
C ALA A 134 14.39 -2.86 -12.85
N SER A 135 14.16 -1.57 -13.10
CA SER A 135 13.55 -0.63 -12.15
C SER A 135 12.11 -1.01 -11.81
N VAL A 136 11.32 -1.46 -12.80
CA VAL A 136 9.95 -1.99 -12.57
C VAL A 136 9.99 -3.22 -11.67
N ARG A 137 10.93 -4.15 -11.90
CA ARG A 137 11.10 -5.33 -11.03
C ARG A 137 11.47 -4.92 -9.60
N ALA A 138 12.36 -3.95 -9.43
CA ALA A 138 12.67 -3.38 -8.12
C ALA A 138 11.44 -2.73 -7.47
N GLY A 139 10.62 -2.01 -8.24
CA GLY A 139 9.37 -1.43 -7.79
C GLY A 139 8.34 -2.47 -7.32
N ARG A 140 8.27 -3.63 -7.99
CA ARG A 140 7.42 -4.75 -7.54
C ARG A 140 7.85 -5.31 -6.19
N GLU A 141 9.15 -5.44 -5.96
CA GLU A 141 9.66 -5.87 -4.66
C GLU A 141 9.42 -4.82 -3.57
N GLN A 142 9.45 -3.54 -3.93
CA GLN A 142 9.08 -2.46 -3.02
C GLN A 142 7.59 -2.52 -2.66
N LEU A 143 6.70 -2.83 -3.61
CA LEU A 143 5.28 -3.05 -3.34
C LEU A 143 5.08 -4.23 -2.37
N ARG A 144 5.83 -5.34 -2.55
CA ARG A 144 5.80 -6.49 -1.62
C ARG A 144 6.25 -6.11 -0.20
N LEU A 145 7.27 -5.24 -0.06
CA LEU A 145 7.67 -4.72 1.25
C LEU A 145 6.55 -3.92 1.92
N VAL A 146 5.92 -3.02 1.18
CA VAL A 146 4.80 -2.22 1.71
C VAL A 146 3.61 -3.13 2.07
N GLU A 147 3.32 -4.16 1.26
CA GLU A 147 2.31 -5.16 1.58
C GLU A 147 2.61 -5.86 2.92
N GLN A 148 3.84 -6.31 3.13
CA GLN A 148 4.26 -6.94 4.38
C GLN A 148 4.11 -6.01 5.58
N ASP A 149 4.49 -4.75 5.44
CA ASP A 149 4.38 -3.74 6.49
C ASP A 149 2.92 -3.45 6.87
N VAL A 150 2.05 -3.33 5.86
CA VAL A 150 0.60 -3.12 6.07
C VAL A 150 -0.04 -4.33 6.73
N LEU A 151 0.27 -5.54 6.26
CA LEU A 151 -0.26 -6.78 6.83
C LEU A 151 0.23 -6.99 8.27
N LEU A 152 1.51 -6.75 8.56
CA LEU A 152 2.05 -6.84 9.92
C LEU A 152 1.41 -5.79 10.84
N SER A 153 1.21 -4.57 10.37
CA SER A 153 0.51 -3.52 11.11
C SER A 153 -0.95 -3.89 11.40
N ALA A 154 -1.62 -4.55 10.45
CA ALA A 154 -2.98 -5.05 10.66
C ALA A 154 -3.03 -6.18 11.72
N VAL A 155 -2.05 -7.10 11.72
CA VAL A 155 -1.90 -8.12 12.78
C VAL A 155 -1.69 -7.47 14.14
N GLN A 156 -0.85 -6.43 14.22
CA GLN A 156 -0.60 -5.68 15.46
C GLN A 156 -1.88 -5.01 15.97
N ALA A 157 -2.57 -4.28 15.11
CA ALA A 157 -3.82 -3.59 15.45
C ALA A 157 -4.90 -4.58 15.89
N TYR A 158 -5.05 -5.72 15.20
CA TYR A 158 -5.96 -6.80 15.59
C TYR A 158 -5.62 -7.33 16.98
N GLY A 159 -4.35 -7.68 17.21
CA GLY A 159 -3.88 -8.20 18.49
C GLY A 159 -4.08 -7.22 19.65
N ASP A 160 -3.87 -5.92 19.41
CA ASP A 160 -4.06 -4.86 20.40
C ASP A 160 -5.53 -4.73 20.81
N VAL A 161 -6.47 -4.73 19.84
CA VAL A 161 -7.91 -4.67 20.15
C VAL A 161 -8.34 -5.92 20.94
N VAL A 162 -7.90 -7.11 20.56
CA VAL A 162 -8.25 -8.37 21.27
C VAL A 162 -7.70 -8.36 22.69
N ARG A 163 -6.43 -7.97 22.88
CA ARG A 163 -5.80 -7.80 24.20
C ARG A 163 -6.58 -6.80 25.07
N ASP A 164 -6.87 -5.61 24.55
CA ASP A 164 -7.48 -4.56 25.33
C ASP A 164 -8.93 -4.89 25.68
N GLN A 165 -9.65 -5.62 24.81
CA GLN A 165 -10.95 -6.21 25.14
C GLN A 165 -10.87 -7.20 26.32
N ALA A 166 -9.85 -8.04 26.34
CA ALA A 166 -9.62 -8.98 27.45
C ALA A 166 -9.27 -8.24 28.74
N ILE A 167 -8.40 -7.22 28.67
CA ILE A 167 -8.03 -6.41 29.84
C ILE A 167 -9.23 -5.67 30.41
N VAL A 168 -10.09 -5.07 29.59
CA VAL A 168 -11.33 -4.43 30.09
C VAL A 168 -12.19 -5.44 30.85
N ARG A 169 -12.42 -6.65 30.33
CA ARG A 169 -13.18 -7.71 31.05
C ARG A 169 -12.53 -8.08 32.38
N LEU A 170 -11.20 -8.21 32.42
CA LEU A 170 -10.48 -8.50 33.65
C LEU A 170 -10.63 -7.39 34.69
N ARG A 171 -10.53 -6.12 34.27
CA ARG A 171 -10.70 -4.95 35.14
C ARG A 171 -12.15 -4.80 35.62
N GLU A 172 -13.14 -5.08 34.81
CA GLU A 172 -14.57 -5.11 35.20
C GLU A 172 -14.83 -6.19 36.25
N ASN A 173 -14.32 -7.40 36.06
CA ASN A 173 -14.43 -8.49 37.03
C ASN A 173 -13.75 -8.12 38.35
N ASN A 174 -12.57 -7.52 38.31
CA ASN A 174 -11.85 -7.08 39.49
C ASN A 174 -12.63 -5.99 40.24
N LEU A 175 -13.19 -5.00 39.54
CA LEU A 175 -14.00 -3.96 40.17
C LEU A 175 -15.25 -4.55 40.84
N LYS A 176 -15.88 -5.53 40.19
CA LYS A 176 -17.04 -6.25 40.77
C LYS A 176 -16.64 -6.99 42.06
N PHE A 177 -15.48 -7.70 42.03
CA PHE A 177 -14.94 -8.39 43.21
C PHE A 177 -14.66 -7.41 44.33
N LEU A 178 -13.92 -6.33 44.11
CA LEU A 178 -13.57 -5.32 45.13
C LEU A 178 -14.82 -4.57 45.65
N SER A 179 -15.83 -4.38 44.82
CA SER A 179 -17.08 -3.78 45.26
C SER A 179 -17.88 -4.70 46.23
N THR A 180 -17.87 -6.01 45.97
CA THR A 180 -18.46 -7.03 46.85
C THR A 180 -17.69 -7.11 48.16
N GLU A 181 -16.37 -7.11 48.10
CA GLU A 181 -15.47 -7.17 49.25
C GLU A 181 -15.62 -5.93 50.15
N LEU A 182 -15.70 -4.75 49.56
CA LEU A 182 -15.95 -3.51 50.32
C LEU A 182 -17.31 -3.56 51.04
N GLN A 183 -18.36 -4.10 50.39
CA GLN A 183 -19.68 -4.22 51.04
C GLN A 183 -19.59 -5.23 52.23
N ALA A 184 -18.97 -6.36 52.03
CA ALA A 184 -18.76 -7.37 53.09
C ALA A 184 -17.96 -6.76 54.28
N THR A 185 -16.90 -6.00 53.98
CA THR A 185 -16.08 -5.32 54.99
C THR A 185 -16.92 -4.28 55.76
N ARG A 186 -17.79 -3.51 55.13
CA ARG A 186 -18.68 -2.56 55.78
C ARG A 186 -19.70 -3.25 56.68
N ASP A 187 -20.23 -4.37 56.24
CA ASP A 187 -21.20 -5.14 57.02
C ASP A 187 -20.53 -5.71 58.30
N ARG A 188 -19.30 -6.23 58.19
CA ARG A 188 -18.49 -6.68 59.35
C ARG A 188 -18.10 -5.55 60.28
N PHE A 189 -17.81 -4.35 59.73
CA PHE A 189 -17.52 -3.18 60.52
C PHE A 189 -18.74 -2.76 61.35
N ALA A 190 -19.95 -2.82 60.80
CA ALA A 190 -21.16 -2.46 61.50
C ALA A 190 -21.48 -3.35 62.72
N VAL A 191 -20.96 -4.58 62.72
CA VAL A 191 -21.03 -5.51 63.87
C VAL A 191 -19.77 -5.56 64.72
N GLY A 192 -18.76 -4.72 64.40
CA GLY A 192 -17.56 -4.58 65.21
C GLY A 192 -16.46 -5.62 64.99
N GLU A 193 -16.53 -6.44 63.91
CA GLU A 193 -15.57 -7.52 63.61
C GLU A 193 -14.24 -7.00 62.96
N VAL A 194 -14.29 -5.88 62.22
CA VAL A 194 -13.16 -5.30 61.54
C VAL A 194 -12.96 -3.82 61.88
N THR A 195 -11.79 -3.26 61.57
CA THR A 195 -11.46 -1.89 61.91
C THR A 195 -11.91 -0.90 60.82
N ARG A 196 -11.99 0.41 61.17
CA ARG A 196 -12.24 1.48 60.22
C ARG A 196 -11.09 1.55 59.16
N THR A 197 -9.88 1.12 59.50
CA THR A 197 -8.74 1.06 58.61
C THR A 197 -8.96 0.04 57.50
N ASP A 198 -9.55 -1.12 57.79
CA ASP A 198 -9.88 -2.15 56.82
C ASP A 198 -10.91 -1.67 55.78
N VAL A 199 -11.94 -0.95 56.25
CA VAL A 199 -12.94 -0.31 55.36
C VAL A 199 -12.26 0.73 54.47
N ALA A 200 -11.37 1.58 54.99
CA ALA A 200 -10.66 2.60 54.23
C ALA A 200 -9.70 1.96 53.19
N GLN A 201 -9.05 0.82 53.50
CA GLN A 201 -8.21 0.08 52.55
C GLN A 201 -9.05 -0.52 51.41
N ALA A 202 -10.17 -1.18 51.72
CA ALA A 202 -11.07 -1.72 50.70
C ALA A 202 -11.63 -0.63 49.78
N GLU A 203 -11.97 0.53 50.34
CA GLU A 203 -12.48 1.68 49.60
C GLU A 203 -11.38 2.28 48.67
N ALA A 204 -10.12 2.40 49.16
CA ALA A 204 -8.98 2.84 48.37
C ALA A 204 -8.71 1.87 47.19
N ARG A 205 -8.73 0.54 47.42
CA ARG A 205 -8.54 -0.47 46.36
C ARG A 205 -9.64 -0.42 45.33
N ARG A 206 -10.91 -0.27 45.75
CA ARG A 206 -12.04 -0.12 44.80
C ARG A 206 -11.90 1.16 43.98
N SER A 207 -11.50 2.28 44.58
CA SER A 207 -11.30 3.55 43.88
C SER A 207 -10.17 3.46 42.85
N LEU A 208 -9.07 2.78 43.17
CA LEU A 208 -8.00 2.47 42.23
C LEU A 208 -8.52 1.61 41.06
N ALA A 209 -9.32 0.56 41.35
CA ALA A 209 -9.88 -0.29 40.31
C ALA A 209 -10.83 0.44 39.36
N VAL A 210 -11.58 1.46 39.83
CA VAL A 210 -12.37 2.35 38.97
C VAL A 210 -11.47 3.13 38.04
N SER A 211 -10.40 3.75 38.54
CA SER A 211 -9.43 4.49 37.73
C SER A 211 -8.78 3.59 36.64
N ASP A 212 -8.34 2.39 37.03
CA ASP A 212 -7.73 1.41 36.14
C ASP A 212 -8.69 0.94 35.03
N LEU A 213 -9.99 0.76 35.37
CA LEU A 213 -11.01 0.39 34.39
C LEU A 213 -11.25 1.51 33.36
N GLU A 214 -11.33 2.76 33.83
CA GLU A 214 -11.54 3.90 32.91
C GLU A 214 -10.31 4.07 31.99
N LEU A 215 -9.09 3.86 32.48
CA LEU A 215 -7.88 3.81 31.65
C LEU A 215 -7.94 2.67 30.60
N ALA A 216 -8.35 1.47 31.00
CA ALA A 216 -8.52 0.34 30.08
C ALA A 216 -9.57 0.63 29.01
N LYS A 217 -10.68 1.28 29.37
CA LYS A 217 -11.70 1.73 28.41
C LYS A 217 -11.19 2.81 27.45
N ALA A 218 -10.30 3.68 27.88
CA ALA A 218 -9.63 4.65 27.01
C ALA A 218 -8.68 3.93 26.03
N ASN A 219 -7.87 2.98 26.52
CA ASN A 219 -6.94 2.22 25.68
C ASN A 219 -7.67 1.44 24.58
N ILE A 220 -8.76 0.74 24.88
CA ILE A 220 -9.51 0.02 23.84
C ILE A 220 -10.12 0.96 22.79
N LYS A 221 -10.52 2.18 23.15
CA LYS A 221 -10.97 3.16 22.16
C LYS A 221 -9.84 3.59 21.24
N THR A 222 -8.66 3.80 21.79
CA THR A 222 -7.44 4.13 21.01
C THR A 222 -7.08 2.99 20.07
N SER A 223 -7.03 1.75 20.56
CA SER A 223 -6.72 0.57 19.73
C SER A 223 -7.74 0.37 18.60
N ARG A 224 -9.03 0.63 18.85
CA ARG A 224 -10.06 0.60 17.82
C ARG A 224 -9.85 1.68 16.74
N GLY A 225 -9.44 2.89 17.14
CA GLY A 225 -9.13 3.97 16.19
C GLY A 225 -7.92 3.62 15.31
N VAL A 226 -6.86 3.04 15.88
CA VAL A 226 -5.69 2.56 15.12
C VAL A 226 -6.08 1.42 14.18
N TYR A 227 -6.91 0.48 14.64
CA TYR A 227 -7.42 -0.60 13.81
C TYR A 227 -8.21 -0.05 12.60
N GLU A 228 -9.12 0.88 12.82
CA GLU A 228 -9.92 1.51 11.75
C GLU A 228 -9.02 2.27 10.76
N GLN A 229 -7.98 2.93 11.23
CA GLN A 229 -7.01 3.61 10.37
C GLN A 229 -6.30 2.64 9.41
N ILE A 230 -5.93 1.43 9.89
CA ILE A 230 -5.14 0.47 9.09
C ILE A 230 -6.05 -0.38 8.19
N VAL A 231 -7.21 -0.81 8.73
CA VAL A 231 -8.11 -1.77 8.07
C VAL A 231 -9.21 -1.09 7.25
N GLY A 232 -9.48 0.21 7.53
CA GLY A 232 -10.49 1.00 6.83
C GLY A 232 -11.91 0.91 7.41
N ASN A 233 -12.18 -0.05 8.29
CA ASN A 233 -13.48 -0.25 8.90
C ASN A 233 -13.35 -0.44 10.42
N PRO A 234 -14.33 0.01 11.23
CA PRO A 234 -14.28 -0.20 12.67
C PRO A 234 -14.36 -1.70 13.00
N PRO A 235 -13.61 -2.15 14.04
CA PRO A 235 -13.59 -3.56 14.42
C PRO A 235 -14.99 -4.00 14.91
N GLN A 236 -15.47 -5.10 14.38
CA GLN A 236 -16.66 -5.77 14.85
C GLN A 236 -16.33 -6.67 16.06
N ARG A 237 -16.94 -7.84 16.18
CA ARG A 237 -16.62 -8.80 17.23
C ARG A 237 -15.37 -9.61 16.82
N LEU A 238 -14.18 -9.17 17.28
CA LEU A 238 -12.94 -9.89 17.02
C LEU A 238 -12.83 -11.13 17.92
N VAL A 239 -12.27 -12.21 17.36
CA VAL A 239 -12.00 -13.48 18.07
C VAL A 239 -10.52 -13.59 18.40
N GLU A 240 -10.17 -14.27 19.47
CA GLU A 240 -8.78 -14.58 19.79
C GLU A 240 -8.15 -15.40 18.64
N ALA A 241 -7.18 -14.81 17.95
CA ALA A 241 -6.45 -15.45 16.86
C ALA A 241 -5.28 -16.27 17.41
N LYS A 242 -5.09 -17.46 16.85
CA LYS A 242 -3.92 -18.30 17.11
C LYS A 242 -2.89 -18.06 16.00
N PRO A 243 -1.58 -18.08 16.31
CA PRO A 243 -0.53 -18.03 15.30
C PRO A 243 -0.68 -19.18 14.30
N ASP A 244 -0.57 -18.90 13.01
CA ASP A 244 -0.52 -19.94 12.00
C ASP A 244 0.89 -20.57 11.98
N THR A 245 1.02 -21.76 12.55
CA THR A 245 2.29 -22.48 12.66
C THR A 245 2.81 -22.99 11.32
N ARG A 246 1.99 -23.04 10.27
CA ARG A 246 2.39 -23.47 8.92
C ARG A 246 3.30 -22.48 8.23
N LEU A 247 3.10 -21.18 8.53
CA LEU A 247 3.87 -20.10 7.93
C LEU A 247 5.24 -19.89 8.58
N VAL A 248 5.42 -20.35 9.82
CA VAL A 248 6.66 -20.16 10.57
C VAL A 248 7.61 -21.32 10.29
N PRO A 249 8.87 -21.07 9.85
CA PRO A 249 9.88 -22.11 9.64
C PRO A 249 10.12 -22.99 10.87
N GLY A 250 10.62 -24.19 10.66
CA GLY A 250 10.90 -25.15 11.74
C GLY A 250 12.15 -24.83 12.56
N SER A 251 13.12 -24.11 11.97
CA SER A 251 14.40 -23.77 12.62
C SER A 251 14.88 -22.37 12.25
N LEU A 252 15.80 -21.83 13.07
CA LEU A 252 16.43 -20.54 12.80
C LEU A 252 17.25 -20.56 11.50
N ASP A 253 18.00 -21.64 11.27
CA ASP A 253 18.85 -21.76 10.07
C ASP A 253 18.01 -21.81 8.79
N GLU A 254 16.87 -22.50 8.83
CA GLU A 254 15.91 -22.51 7.74
C GLU A 254 15.34 -21.11 7.50
N ALA A 255 14.95 -20.38 8.56
CA ALA A 255 14.47 -19.01 8.48
C ALA A 255 15.50 -18.06 7.86
N ILE A 256 16.78 -18.16 8.25
CA ILE A 256 17.88 -17.39 7.67
C ILE A 256 18.07 -17.76 6.20
N GLY A 257 18.03 -19.04 5.85
CA GLY A 257 18.16 -19.52 4.48
C GLY A 257 17.10 -18.92 3.56
N ILE A 258 15.81 -18.99 3.96
CA ILE A 258 14.69 -18.43 3.22
C ILE A 258 14.82 -16.88 3.14
N GLY A 259 15.03 -16.22 4.28
CA GLY A 259 15.10 -14.76 4.34
C GLY A 259 16.22 -14.18 3.47
N THR A 260 17.38 -14.82 3.40
CA THR A 260 18.49 -14.35 2.55
C THR A 260 18.27 -14.56 1.06
N GLN A 261 17.32 -15.40 0.66
CA GLN A 261 17.00 -15.71 -0.75
C GLN A 261 15.73 -14.99 -1.23
N GLU A 262 14.69 -14.95 -0.43
CA GLU A 262 13.35 -14.56 -0.85
C GLU A 262 12.90 -13.18 -0.32
N ASN A 263 13.64 -12.58 0.62
CA ASN A 263 13.23 -11.31 1.19
C ASN A 263 13.22 -10.18 0.13
N PRO A 264 12.10 -9.48 -0.06
CA PRO A 264 11.93 -8.45 -1.08
C PRO A 264 12.95 -7.31 -0.99
N GLN A 265 13.47 -7.01 0.20
CA GLN A 265 14.51 -5.99 0.38
C GLN A 265 15.82 -6.36 -0.34
N ILE A 266 16.20 -7.64 -0.29
CA ILE A 266 17.41 -8.13 -0.97
C ILE A 266 17.17 -8.23 -2.47
N VAL A 267 16.02 -8.80 -2.86
CA VAL A 267 15.67 -9.00 -4.28
C VAL A 267 15.49 -7.64 -4.98
N GLY A 268 14.87 -6.65 -4.32
CA GLY A 268 14.75 -5.29 -4.82
C GLY A 268 16.10 -4.58 -4.98
N ALA A 269 17.03 -4.79 -4.04
CA ALA A 269 18.40 -4.28 -4.15
C ALA A 269 19.16 -4.90 -5.33
N LEU A 270 18.98 -6.20 -5.61
CA LEU A 270 19.56 -6.88 -6.78
C LEU A 270 19.04 -6.30 -8.08
N TYR A 271 17.72 -6.04 -8.21
CA TYR A 271 17.17 -5.41 -9.40
C TYR A 271 17.61 -3.94 -9.55
N SER A 272 17.78 -3.22 -8.45
CA SER A 272 18.31 -1.85 -8.46
C SER A 272 19.76 -1.81 -8.93
N GLU A 273 20.58 -2.77 -8.51
CA GLU A 273 21.97 -2.96 -9.03
C GLU A 273 21.94 -3.26 -10.53
N GLN A 274 21.06 -4.19 -10.96
CA GLN A 274 20.93 -4.53 -12.37
C GLN A 274 20.52 -3.32 -13.21
N ALA A 275 19.58 -2.49 -12.75
CA ALA A 275 19.21 -1.25 -13.42
C ALA A 275 20.41 -0.30 -13.58
N SER A 276 21.20 -0.13 -12.51
CA SER A 276 22.39 0.71 -12.54
C SER A 276 23.47 0.19 -13.49
N ARG A 277 23.64 -1.11 -13.61
CA ARG A 277 24.55 -1.72 -14.59
C ARG A 277 24.16 -1.34 -16.02
N PHE A 278 22.87 -1.46 -16.37
CA PHE A 278 22.37 -1.02 -17.67
C PHE A 278 22.49 0.50 -17.87
N GLN A 279 22.35 1.31 -16.81
CA GLN A 279 22.59 2.76 -16.89
C GLN A 279 24.06 3.09 -17.23
N VAL A 280 25.03 2.35 -16.66
CA VAL A 280 26.45 2.48 -17.04
C VAL A 280 26.63 2.23 -18.54
N ASP A 281 26.05 1.14 -19.07
CA ASP A 281 26.14 0.78 -20.48
C ASP A 281 25.36 1.76 -21.38
N GLN A 282 24.27 2.33 -20.90
CA GLN A 282 23.53 3.41 -21.58
C GLN A 282 24.41 4.66 -21.77
N ILE A 283 25.05 5.14 -20.70
CA ILE A 283 25.94 6.31 -20.76
C ILE A 283 27.12 6.00 -21.62
N ARG A 284 27.73 4.80 -21.52
CA ARG A 284 28.80 4.34 -22.37
C ARG A 284 28.42 4.35 -23.86
N GLY A 285 27.16 4.10 -24.17
CA GLY A 285 26.62 4.16 -25.53
C GLY A 285 26.74 5.53 -26.20
N GLU A 286 26.92 6.61 -25.42
CA GLU A 286 27.18 7.97 -25.95
C GLU A 286 28.56 8.12 -26.60
N LEU A 287 29.47 7.16 -26.35
CA LEU A 287 30.75 7.09 -27.01
C LEU A 287 30.73 6.33 -28.34
N LEU A 288 29.58 5.74 -28.69
CA LEU A 288 29.40 4.95 -29.91
C LEU A 288 28.74 5.78 -31.01
N PRO A 289 28.93 5.41 -32.29
CA PRO A 289 28.27 6.08 -33.40
C PRO A 289 26.77 6.12 -33.26
N GLU A 290 26.13 7.15 -33.80
CA GLU A 290 24.68 7.32 -33.89
C GLU A 290 24.29 7.50 -35.36
N ALA A 291 23.30 6.72 -35.81
CA ALA A 291 22.76 6.79 -37.17
C ALA A 291 21.25 7.12 -37.10
N GLN A 292 20.83 8.10 -37.90
CA GLN A 292 19.40 8.49 -37.99
C GLN A 292 19.05 8.81 -39.45
N LEU A 293 17.76 8.64 -39.74
CA LEU A 293 17.18 9.04 -41.01
C LEU A 293 16.26 10.26 -40.75
N GLU A 294 16.49 11.34 -41.50
CA GLU A 294 15.72 12.58 -41.43
C GLU A 294 14.96 12.76 -42.74
N ALA A 295 13.65 12.95 -42.68
CA ALA A 295 12.83 13.36 -43.80
C ALA A 295 12.22 14.70 -43.49
N THR A 296 12.44 15.70 -44.38
CA THR A 296 11.94 17.06 -44.17
C THR A 296 11.18 17.49 -45.39
N TYR A 297 9.99 18.05 -45.18
CA TYR A 297 9.22 18.78 -46.14
C TYR A 297 9.04 20.21 -45.64
N SER A 298 9.34 21.20 -46.52
CA SER A 298 9.16 22.60 -46.17
C SER A 298 8.61 23.39 -47.36
N ASP A 299 7.75 24.35 -47.05
CA ASP A 299 7.21 25.29 -48.02
C ASP A 299 7.37 26.71 -47.45
N ARG A 300 8.16 27.55 -48.15
CA ARG A 300 8.55 28.87 -47.72
C ARG A 300 8.16 29.90 -48.77
N TYR A 301 7.61 31.02 -48.33
CA TYR A 301 7.15 32.16 -49.13
C TYR A 301 7.97 33.42 -48.77
N ASP A 302 8.13 34.33 -49.73
CA ASP A 302 8.82 35.62 -49.57
C ASP A 302 10.24 35.51 -48.98
N GLY A 303 10.96 34.45 -49.32
CA GLY A 303 12.33 34.18 -48.79
C GLY A 303 13.36 35.21 -49.20
N SER A 304 13.21 35.86 -50.36
CA SER A 304 14.03 37.00 -50.82
C SER A 304 13.24 37.81 -51.84
N SER A 305 13.75 38.99 -52.20
CA SER A 305 13.15 39.90 -53.24
C SER A 305 13.09 39.26 -54.64
N GLN A 306 13.66 38.09 -54.84
CA GLN A 306 13.72 37.39 -56.13
C GLN A 306 13.04 35.99 -56.09
N ILE A 307 12.64 35.50 -54.92
CA ILE A 307 12.08 34.15 -54.71
C ILE A 307 10.80 34.25 -53.90
N ASP A 308 9.67 34.09 -54.59
CA ASP A 308 8.35 34.18 -54.00
C ASP A 308 8.01 32.91 -53.20
N ARG A 309 8.45 31.73 -53.67
CA ARG A 309 8.13 30.44 -53.03
C ARG A 309 9.24 29.41 -53.23
N VAL A 310 9.56 28.67 -52.18
CA VAL A 310 10.47 27.51 -52.23
C VAL A 310 9.79 26.33 -51.56
N GLU A 311 9.54 25.29 -52.33
CA GLU A 311 9.08 24.02 -51.85
C GLU A 311 10.24 23.04 -51.87
N SER A 312 10.51 22.35 -50.78
CA SER A 312 11.61 21.41 -50.62
C SER A 312 11.19 20.15 -49.92
N ALA A 313 11.54 18.99 -50.48
CA ALA A 313 11.43 17.68 -49.87
C ALA A 313 12.78 17.03 -49.88
N SER A 314 13.24 16.58 -48.73
CA SER A 314 14.56 15.92 -48.59
C SER A 314 14.53 14.74 -47.67
N ILE A 315 15.34 13.72 -47.98
CA ILE A 315 15.63 12.59 -47.12
C ILE A 315 17.17 12.54 -46.91
N LEU A 316 17.58 12.58 -45.64
CA LEU A 316 18.96 12.62 -45.24
C LEU A 316 19.29 11.48 -44.29
N GLY A 317 20.26 10.63 -44.61
CA GLY A 317 20.89 9.72 -43.66
C GLY A 317 22.04 10.44 -42.96
N ARG A 318 22.01 10.51 -41.65
CA ARG A 318 23.04 11.16 -40.84
C ARG A 318 23.75 10.13 -39.97
N LEU A 319 25.05 10.09 -40.01
CA LEU A 319 25.92 9.29 -39.13
C LEU A 319 26.80 10.25 -38.31
N ASN A 320 26.61 10.25 -37.00
CA ASN A 320 27.44 11.00 -36.08
C ASN A 320 28.41 10.05 -35.36
N VAL A 321 29.69 10.32 -35.42
CA VAL A 321 30.73 9.52 -34.73
C VAL A 321 31.40 10.43 -33.71
N PRO A 322 31.15 10.24 -32.41
CA PRO A 322 31.79 11.04 -31.37
C PRO A 322 33.27 10.65 -31.24
N ILE A 323 34.19 11.56 -31.54
CA ILE A 323 35.64 11.33 -31.39
C ILE A 323 36.10 11.75 -29.99
N TYR A 324 35.71 12.90 -29.53
CA TYR A 324 35.96 13.42 -28.18
C TYR A 324 34.74 14.23 -27.73
N PRO A 325 33.65 13.54 -27.28
CA PRO A 325 32.38 14.21 -27.00
C PRO A 325 32.50 15.08 -25.75
N ASP A 326 31.90 16.26 -25.84
CA ASP A 326 31.65 17.23 -24.75
C ASP A 326 32.90 17.51 -23.88
N GLY A 327 34.08 17.60 -24.53
CA GLY A 327 35.36 17.89 -23.82
C GLY A 327 35.74 16.87 -22.75
N GLY A 328 35.23 15.63 -22.87
CA GLY A 328 35.51 14.54 -21.94
C GLY A 328 34.46 14.34 -20.83
N GLU A 329 33.36 15.10 -20.84
CA GLU A 329 32.25 14.94 -19.85
C GLU A 329 31.72 13.52 -19.82
N VAL A 330 31.47 12.89 -20.97
CA VAL A 330 30.94 11.53 -21.06
C VAL A 330 31.82 10.52 -20.32
N TYR A 331 33.16 10.65 -20.42
CA TYR A 331 34.06 9.77 -19.67
C TYR A 331 33.93 9.95 -18.15
N ALA A 332 33.72 11.18 -17.68
CA ALA A 332 33.50 11.47 -16.26
C ALA A 332 32.16 10.86 -15.79
N ARG A 333 31.09 11.00 -16.59
CA ARG A 333 29.76 10.42 -16.31
C ARG A 333 29.80 8.88 -16.25
N VAL A 334 30.55 8.23 -17.15
CA VAL A 334 30.77 6.78 -17.09
C VAL A 334 31.47 6.37 -15.80
N ARG A 335 32.54 7.11 -15.38
CA ARG A 335 33.19 6.81 -14.09
C ARG A 335 32.23 7.04 -12.89
N GLN A 336 31.48 8.13 -12.90
CA GLN A 336 30.47 8.41 -11.88
C GLN A 336 29.46 7.28 -11.78
N ALA A 337 28.85 6.86 -12.90
CA ALA A 337 27.89 5.77 -12.94
C ALA A 337 28.48 4.45 -12.45
N LYS A 338 29.74 4.14 -12.76
CA LYS A 338 30.46 2.97 -12.22
C LYS A 338 30.59 3.04 -10.69
N HIS A 339 30.91 4.20 -10.11
CA HIS A 339 30.96 4.35 -8.65
C HIS A 339 29.58 4.20 -8.01
N THR A 340 28.52 4.72 -8.64
CA THR A 340 27.13 4.49 -8.20
C THR A 340 26.79 2.99 -8.22
N HIS A 341 27.15 2.28 -9.27
CA HIS A 341 26.96 0.83 -9.37
C HIS A 341 27.71 0.07 -8.25
N VAL A 342 28.98 0.42 -7.97
CA VAL A 342 29.73 -0.16 -6.84
C VAL A 342 29.06 0.13 -5.51
N SER A 343 28.49 1.32 -5.31
CA SER A 343 27.73 1.65 -4.10
C SER A 343 26.51 0.72 -3.95
N LEU A 344 25.77 0.44 -5.01
CA LEU A 344 24.61 -0.47 -4.98
C LEU A 344 25.00 -1.91 -4.68
N ILE A 345 26.16 -2.38 -5.15
CA ILE A 345 26.69 -3.70 -4.76
C ILE A 345 26.89 -3.77 -3.22
N GLN A 346 27.46 -2.71 -2.62
CA GLN A 346 27.63 -2.66 -1.17
C GLN A 346 26.26 -2.59 -0.42
N GLN A 347 25.27 -1.94 -1.02
CA GLN A 347 23.92 -1.91 -0.46
C GLN A 347 23.24 -3.29 -0.44
N ILE A 348 23.54 -4.17 -1.41
CA ILE A 348 23.08 -5.57 -1.38
C ILE A 348 23.65 -6.29 -0.15
N GLU A 349 24.96 -6.16 0.10
CA GLU A 349 25.58 -6.80 1.28
C GLU A 349 25.05 -6.22 2.60
N GLN A 350 24.77 -4.91 2.61
CA GLN A 350 24.09 -4.26 3.75
C GLN A 350 22.68 -4.84 3.95
N ALA A 351 21.89 -4.98 2.89
CA ALA A 351 20.53 -5.54 2.97
C ALA A 351 20.57 -6.99 3.48
N ARG A 352 21.50 -7.83 3.01
CA ARG A 352 21.70 -9.19 3.51
C ARG A 352 21.99 -9.21 5.01
N SER A 353 22.88 -8.32 5.46
CA SER A 353 23.25 -8.22 6.88
C SER A 353 22.06 -7.79 7.75
N VAL A 354 21.27 -6.82 7.28
CA VAL A 354 20.07 -6.33 7.99
C VAL A 354 19.02 -7.43 8.06
N VAL A 355 18.67 -8.05 6.94
CA VAL A 355 17.65 -9.13 6.91
C VAL A 355 18.06 -10.29 7.83
N LYS A 356 19.33 -10.73 7.80
CA LYS A 356 19.83 -11.77 8.68
C LYS A 356 19.67 -11.40 10.16
N ALA A 357 20.02 -10.17 10.53
CA ALA A 357 19.88 -9.67 11.90
C ALA A 357 18.41 -9.60 12.32
N ASP A 358 17.53 -9.17 11.43
CA ASP A 358 16.09 -9.06 11.67
C ASP A 358 15.44 -10.45 11.85
N VAL A 359 15.79 -11.41 11.04
CA VAL A 359 15.35 -12.81 11.20
C VAL A 359 15.78 -13.37 12.55
N ILE A 360 17.04 -13.21 12.93
CA ILE A 360 17.56 -13.67 14.24
C ILE A 360 16.81 -12.99 15.37
N ARG A 361 16.60 -11.67 15.31
CA ARG A 361 15.89 -10.90 16.33
C ARG A 361 14.45 -11.37 16.47
N ASN A 362 13.69 -11.44 15.39
CA ASN A 362 12.27 -11.80 15.41
C ASN A 362 12.09 -13.26 15.84
N TRP A 363 12.94 -14.16 15.40
CA TRP A 363 12.94 -15.56 15.83
C TRP A 363 13.18 -15.69 17.33
N SER A 364 14.22 -15.03 17.84
CA SER A 364 14.58 -15.06 19.26
C SER A 364 13.45 -14.48 20.13
N GLN A 365 12.82 -13.40 19.69
CA GLN A 365 11.66 -12.82 20.37
C GLN A 365 10.47 -13.77 20.38
N LEU A 366 10.17 -14.44 19.26
CA LEU A 366 9.09 -15.44 19.21
C LEU A 366 9.33 -16.57 20.21
N GLN A 367 10.55 -17.11 20.28
CA GLN A 367 10.88 -18.18 21.23
C GLN A 367 10.75 -17.69 22.69
N ALA A 368 11.23 -16.48 22.98
CA ALA A 368 11.10 -15.87 24.30
C ALA A 368 9.64 -15.71 24.72
N PHE A 369 8.78 -15.15 23.83
CA PHE A 369 7.35 -14.97 24.14
C PHE A 369 6.59 -16.31 24.28
N LYS A 370 6.96 -17.33 23.50
CA LYS A 370 6.40 -18.69 23.69
C LYS A 370 6.74 -19.25 25.08
N ALA A 371 8.00 -19.14 25.49
CA ALA A 371 8.43 -19.58 26.82
C ALA A 371 7.76 -18.77 27.95
N GLN A 372 7.67 -17.43 27.77
CA GLN A 372 6.97 -16.54 28.70
C GLN A 372 5.49 -16.91 28.84
N SER A 373 4.78 -17.24 27.74
CA SER A 373 3.37 -17.64 27.79
C SER A 373 3.15 -18.92 28.64
N VAL A 374 4.11 -19.83 28.65
CA VAL A 374 4.05 -21.02 29.51
C VAL A 374 4.25 -20.65 30.98
N ALA A 375 5.21 -19.79 31.27
CA ALA A 375 5.50 -19.29 32.63
C ALA A 375 4.33 -18.45 33.18
N ASP A 376 3.74 -17.56 32.39
CA ASP A 376 2.60 -16.71 32.78
C ASP A 376 1.39 -17.57 33.18
N ARG A 377 1.11 -18.69 32.48
CA ARG A 377 0.04 -19.62 32.84
C ARG A 377 0.30 -20.30 34.18
N ALA A 378 1.52 -20.79 34.38
CA ALA A 378 1.90 -21.41 35.66
C ALA A 378 1.82 -20.39 36.82
N GLN A 379 2.17 -19.12 36.57
CA GLN A 379 2.04 -18.06 37.56
C GLN A 379 0.57 -17.77 37.91
N ILE A 380 -0.33 -17.76 36.92
CA ILE A 380 -1.78 -17.58 37.16
C ILE A 380 -2.32 -18.72 38.02
N ASP A 381 -1.99 -19.98 37.72
CA ASP A 381 -2.45 -21.13 38.48
C ASP A 381 -1.95 -21.09 39.92
N ALA A 382 -0.69 -20.70 40.14
CA ALA A 382 -0.11 -20.48 41.46
C ALA A 382 -0.79 -19.35 42.24
N ASN A 383 -0.97 -18.17 41.60
CA ASN A 383 -1.60 -17.02 42.21
C ASN A 383 -3.10 -17.27 42.50
N GLN A 384 -3.80 -18.05 41.66
CA GLN A 384 -5.17 -18.45 41.95
C GLN A 384 -5.26 -19.35 43.16
N THR A 385 -4.33 -20.31 43.27
CA THR A 385 -4.23 -21.21 44.45
C THR A 385 -3.92 -20.41 45.72
N ALA A 386 -2.95 -19.48 45.65
CA ALA A 386 -2.59 -18.61 46.76
C ALA A 386 -3.76 -17.74 47.23
N LEU A 387 -4.47 -17.11 46.26
CA LEU A 387 -5.65 -16.31 46.58
C LEU A 387 -6.73 -17.13 47.30
N ASN A 388 -7.02 -18.35 46.80
CA ASN A 388 -7.98 -19.22 47.45
C ASN A 388 -7.54 -19.60 48.86
N GLY A 389 -6.29 -19.93 49.09
CA GLY A 389 -5.74 -20.21 50.40
C GLY A 389 -5.83 -19.06 51.38
N VAL A 390 -5.35 -17.85 50.97
CA VAL A 390 -5.40 -16.65 51.81
C VAL A 390 -6.83 -16.26 52.16
N ARG A 391 -7.81 -16.47 51.25
CA ARG A 391 -9.23 -16.21 51.53
C ARG A 391 -9.81 -17.16 52.56
N GLU A 392 -9.46 -18.45 52.55
CA GLU A 392 -9.89 -19.40 53.57
C GLU A 392 -9.27 -19.09 54.92
N GLU A 393 -7.97 -18.73 54.96
CA GLU A 393 -7.25 -18.33 56.16
C GLU A 393 -7.80 -17.03 56.77
N GLU A 394 -8.24 -16.07 55.93
CA GLU A 394 -8.88 -14.81 56.34
C GLU A 394 -10.23 -15.08 57.04
N LYS A 395 -11.04 -15.96 56.49
CA LYS A 395 -12.36 -16.32 57.10
C LYS A 395 -12.22 -16.87 58.51
N VAL A 396 -11.12 -17.51 58.84
CA VAL A 396 -10.85 -18.02 60.18
C VAL A 396 -9.99 -17.08 61.04
N GLY A 397 -9.71 -15.86 60.54
CA GLY A 397 -8.96 -14.80 61.25
C GLY A 397 -7.46 -14.97 61.31
N GLN A 398 -6.90 -15.89 60.51
CA GLN A 398 -5.43 -16.12 60.47
C GLN A 398 -4.70 -15.19 59.48
N ARG A 399 -5.39 -14.53 58.61
CA ARG A 399 -4.88 -13.54 57.66
C ARG A 399 -5.68 -12.26 57.70
N THR A 400 -5.05 -11.21 57.22
CA THR A 400 -5.67 -9.87 57.13
C THR A 400 -6.40 -9.71 55.78
N LEU A 401 -7.42 -8.82 55.74
CA LEU A 401 -8.07 -8.40 54.50
C LEU A 401 -7.04 -7.85 53.50
N LEU A 402 -6.04 -7.14 53.96
CA LEU A 402 -4.98 -6.55 53.09
C LEU A 402 -4.27 -7.65 52.30
N GLU A 403 -3.99 -8.79 52.91
CA GLU A 403 -3.33 -9.93 52.20
C GLU A 403 -4.22 -10.54 51.14
N VAL A 404 -5.53 -10.63 51.36
CA VAL A 404 -6.51 -11.06 50.33
C VAL A 404 -6.53 -10.06 49.17
N LEU A 405 -6.58 -8.74 49.44
CA LEU A 405 -6.57 -7.70 48.42
C LEU A 405 -5.26 -7.70 47.61
N ASN A 406 -4.11 -7.98 48.26
CA ASN A 406 -2.82 -8.10 47.60
C ASN A 406 -2.77 -9.36 46.70
N ALA A 407 -3.21 -10.53 47.21
CA ALA A 407 -3.26 -11.74 46.39
C ALA A 407 -4.17 -11.61 45.17
N GLN A 408 -5.32 -10.91 45.32
CA GLN A 408 -6.20 -10.57 44.19
C GLN A 408 -5.51 -9.67 43.17
N GLN A 409 -4.73 -8.69 43.63
CA GLN A 409 -3.99 -7.78 42.72
C GLN A 409 -2.90 -8.55 41.94
N GLU A 410 -2.17 -9.46 42.60
CA GLU A 410 -1.15 -10.31 41.95
C GLU A 410 -1.78 -11.21 40.88
N LEU A 411 -2.93 -11.84 41.20
CA LEU A 411 -3.67 -12.63 40.23
C LEU A 411 -4.10 -11.78 39.01
N LEU A 412 -4.64 -10.59 39.23
CA LEU A 412 -5.05 -9.71 38.15
C LEU A 412 -3.87 -9.30 37.26
N LEU A 413 -2.73 -8.94 37.88
CA LEU A 413 -1.52 -8.55 37.14
C LEU A 413 -1.00 -9.71 36.28
N SER A 414 -0.98 -10.94 36.82
CA SER A 414 -0.56 -12.13 36.05
C SER A 414 -1.52 -12.43 34.89
N GLN A 415 -2.84 -12.24 35.07
CA GLN A 415 -3.82 -12.40 34.00
C GLN A 415 -3.65 -11.36 32.89
N VAL A 416 -3.45 -10.09 33.24
CA VAL A 416 -3.18 -9.00 32.29
C VAL A 416 -1.88 -9.26 31.52
N GLN A 417 -0.84 -9.77 32.23
CA GLN A 417 0.43 -10.12 31.62
C GLN A 417 0.25 -11.24 30.58
N LEU A 418 -0.49 -12.30 30.88
CA LEU A 418 -0.76 -13.38 29.93
C LEU A 418 -1.46 -12.86 28.65
N GLU A 419 -2.45 -11.99 28.77
CA GLU A 419 -3.13 -11.41 27.58
C GLU A 419 -2.15 -10.58 26.75
N THR A 420 -1.23 -9.85 27.38
CA THR A 420 -0.17 -9.12 26.69
C THR A 420 0.82 -10.09 26.00
N THR A 421 1.21 -11.16 26.68
CA THR A 421 2.12 -12.18 26.11
C THR A 421 1.48 -12.93 24.94
N LYS A 422 0.19 -13.27 25.01
CA LYS A 422 -0.56 -13.86 23.88
C LYS A 422 -0.53 -12.97 22.62
N ARG A 423 -0.80 -11.67 22.80
CA ARG A 423 -0.68 -10.69 21.71
C ARG A 423 0.74 -10.65 21.16
N ASN A 424 1.76 -10.66 22.01
CA ASN A 424 3.15 -10.63 21.59
C ASN A 424 3.56 -11.90 20.83
N VAL A 425 3.10 -13.08 21.24
CA VAL A 425 3.31 -14.33 20.49
C VAL A 425 2.68 -14.26 19.10
N LEU A 426 1.45 -13.74 18.99
CA LEU A 426 0.78 -13.57 17.71
C LEU A 426 1.60 -12.65 16.79
N VAL A 427 1.93 -11.45 17.24
CA VAL A 427 2.67 -10.46 16.45
C VAL A 427 4.06 -10.96 16.08
N ALA A 428 4.80 -11.55 17.03
CA ALA A 428 6.15 -12.08 16.77
C ALA A 428 6.13 -13.23 15.75
N SER A 429 5.08 -14.06 15.71
CA SER A 429 4.97 -15.12 14.71
C SER A 429 4.87 -14.54 13.29
N TYR A 430 4.03 -13.50 13.09
CA TYR A 430 3.90 -12.83 11.79
C TYR A 430 5.11 -11.95 11.48
N ALA A 431 5.79 -11.39 12.49
CA ALA A 431 7.05 -10.66 12.29
C ALA A 431 8.17 -11.57 11.77
N VAL A 432 8.23 -12.84 12.19
CA VAL A 432 9.15 -13.83 11.60
C VAL A 432 8.79 -14.07 10.14
N VAL A 433 7.50 -14.28 9.82
CA VAL A 433 7.05 -14.50 8.44
C VAL A 433 7.35 -13.29 7.55
N ALA A 434 7.18 -12.07 8.05
CA ALA A 434 7.55 -10.83 7.35
C ALA A 434 9.07 -10.74 7.13
N SER A 435 9.89 -11.05 8.16
CA SER A 435 11.35 -10.95 8.05
C SER A 435 11.97 -11.95 7.07
N ILE A 436 11.32 -13.08 6.80
CA ILE A 436 11.73 -14.03 5.76
C ILE A 436 11.17 -13.68 4.37
N GLY A 437 10.29 -12.66 4.26
CA GLY A 437 9.75 -12.20 2.97
C GLY A 437 8.48 -12.92 2.51
N ARG A 438 7.84 -13.76 3.34
CA ARG A 438 6.68 -14.58 2.98
C ARG A 438 5.33 -14.05 3.51
N LEU A 439 5.30 -12.88 4.12
CA LEU A 439 4.03 -12.30 4.57
C LEU A 439 3.33 -11.62 3.38
N SER A 440 2.52 -12.36 2.65
CA SER A 440 1.68 -11.87 1.58
C SER A 440 0.24 -12.34 1.75
N VAL A 441 -0.69 -11.62 1.13
CA VAL A 441 -2.12 -11.96 1.15
C VAL A 441 -2.38 -13.34 0.54
N SER A 442 -1.63 -13.72 -0.50
CA SER A 442 -1.72 -15.04 -1.14
C SER A 442 -1.27 -16.17 -0.21
N GLU A 443 -0.17 -16.03 0.50
CA GLU A 443 0.37 -17.02 1.43
C GLU A 443 -0.53 -17.21 2.65
N VAL A 444 -1.12 -16.12 3.15
CA VAL A 444 -2.05 -16.16 4.29
C VAL A 444 -3.44 -16.66 3.87
N GLY A 445 -3.72 -16.75 2.56
CA GLY A 445 -5.01 -17.20 2.03
C GLY A 445 -6.16 -16.19 2.28
N ALA A 446 -5.82 -14.91 2.36
CA ALA A 446 -6.74 -13.87 2.84
C ALA A 446 -7.53 -13.16 1.73
N ALA A 447 -7.14 -13.19 0.44
CA ALA A 447 -7.84 -12.43 -0.59
C ALA A 447 -8.31 -13.28 -1.76
N SER A 448 -9.51 -12.95 -2.24
CA SER A 448 -10.07 -13.46 -3.49
C SER A 448 -9.61 -12.65 -4.71
N ASN A 449 -9.12 -11.41 -4.53
CA ASN A 449 -8.75 -10.49 -5.60
C ASN A 449 -7.36 -9.94 -5.33
N VAL A 450 -6.34 -10.64 -5.83
CA VAL A 450 -4.93 -10.24 -5.68
C VAL A 450 -4.57 -9.30 -6.83
N TYR A 451 -3.96 -8.16 -6.51
CA TYR A 451 -3.43 -7.24 -7.51
C TYR A 451 -2.35 -7.91 -8.35
N VAL A 452 -2.46 -7.79 -9.69
CA VAL A 452 -1.51 -8.36 -10.66
C VAL A 452 -0.62 -7.24 -11.19
N PRO A 453 0.63 -7.12 -10.71
CA PRO A 453 1.51 -6.01 -11.07
C PRO A 453 1.92 -5.98 -12.56
N GLU A 454 1.80 -7.11 -13.26
CA GLU A 454 2.18 -7.25 -14.66
C GLU A 454 1.18 -6.62 -15.63
N ALA A 455 -0.10 -6.60 -15.25
CA ALA A 455 -1.19 -6.22 -16.15
C ALA A 455 -1.04 -4.80 -16.71
N HIS A 456 -0.66 -3.84 -15.87
CA HIS A 456 -0.47 -2.45 -16.30
C HIS A 456 0.76 -2.28 -17.21
N LEU A 457 1.87 -2.96 -16.89
CA LEU A 457 3.07 -2.92 -17.74
C LEU A 457 2.78 -3.44 -19.15
N ASP A 458 2.02 -4.54 -19.27
CA ASP A 458 1.67 -5.12 -20.56
C ASP A 458 0.76 -4.18 -21.39
N GLU A 459 -0.12 -3.43 -20.73
CA GLU A 459 -0.97 -2.41 -21.35
C GLU A 459 -0.14 -1.24 -21.90
N VAL A 460 0.80 -0.70 -21.11
CA VAL A 460 1.50 0.55 -21.46
C VAL A 460 2.77 0.35 -22.28
N ARG A 461 3.41 -0.81 -22.21
CA ARG A 461 4.71 -1.10 -22.85
C ARG A 461 4.77 -0.69 -24.32
N ASN A 462 3.69 -0.89 -25.08
CA ASN A 462 3.61 -0.62 -26.51
C ASN A 462 2.70 0.57 -26.86
N LYS A 463 2.22 1.31 -25.87
CA LYS A 463 1.33 2.46 -26.08
C LYS A 463 2.08 3.58 -26.81
N TRP A 464 1.53 4.08 -27.90
CA TRP A 464 2.18 5.10 -28.76
C TRP A 464 1.75 6.51 -28.42
N TRP A 465 0.48 6.72 -28.09
CA TRP A 465 -0.14 8.00 -27.78
C TRP A 465 -1.32 7.81 -26.82
N GLY A 466 -1.83 8.94 -26.32
CA GLY A 466 -2.92 8.99 -25.36
C GLY A 466 -2.43 9.55 -24.04
N LEU A 467 -3.32 10.27 -23.36
CA LEU A 467 -3.10 10.83 -22.02
C LEU A 467 -3.95 10.11 -20.98
N ASP A 468 -4.62 9.04 -21.38
CA ASP A 468 -5.55 8.29 -20.57
C ASP A 468 -4.80 7.43 -19.55
N ILE A 469 -5.26 7.45 -18.31
CA ILE A 469 -4.82 6.55 -17.24
C ILE A 469 -5.96 5.65 -16.79
N THR A 470 -5.64 4.42 -16.43
CA THR A 470 -6.57 3.44 -15.88
C THR A 470 -6.28 3.26 -14.38
N HIS A 471 -7.31 3.45 -13.53
CA HIS A 471 -7.24 3.23 -12.09
C HIS A 471 -7.45 1.76 -11.74
N ASP A 472 -7.12 1.35 -10.49
CA ASP A 472 -7.27 -0.03 -10.00
C ASP A 472 -8.72 -0.53 -10.02
N ASP A 473 -9.69 0.37 -9.91
CA ASP A 473 -11.12 0.08 -9.94
C ASP A 473 -11.68 -0.02 -11.39
N GLY A 474 -10.80 0.06 -12.40
CA GLY A 474 -11.17 0.01 -13.82
C GLY A 474 -11.71 1.33 -14.37
N ARG A 475 -11.78 2.40 -13.58
CA ARG A 475 -12.11 3.73 -14.12
C ARG A 475 -10.97 4.25 -14.96
N SER A 476 -11.24 4.72 -16.16
CA SER A 476 -10.27 5.43 -16.98
C SER A 476 -10.54 6.93 -16.98
N GLU A 477 -9.52 7.73 -16.66
CA GLU A 477 -9.53 9.17 -16.88
C GLU A 477 -9.11 9.44 -18.31
N HIS A 478 -10.01 10.03 -19.10
CA HIS A 478 -9.70 10.51 -20.44
C HIS A 478 -9.34 12.00 -20.38
N MET A 479 -8.16 12.34 -20.93
CA MET A 479 -7.76 13.72 -21.16
C MET A 479 -7.66 13.96 -22.67
N ASP A 480 -8.19 15.06 -23.16
CA ASP A 480 -7.88 15.52 -24.51
C ASP A 480 -6.47 16.15 -24.57
N ALA A 481 -5.97 16.36 -25.78
CA ALA A 481 -4.64 16.95 -25.99
C ALA A 481 -4.53 18.41 -25.46
N TRP A 482 -5.62 19.03 -25.06
CA TRP A 482 -5.71 20.40 -24.56
C TRP A 482 -5.93 20.44 -23.03
N GLY A 483 -5.93 19.28 -22.36
CA GLY A 483 -6.04 19.17 -20.90
C GLY A 483 -7.46 19.25 -20.35
N ALA A 484 -8.50 19.20 -21.21
CA ALA A 484 -9.87 19.10 -20.73
C ALA A 484 -10.15 17.68 -20.26
N ARG A 485 -10.63 17.53 -19.01
CA ARG A 485 -11.12 16.26 -18.49
C ARG A 485 -12.42 15.88 -19.19
N ILE A 486 -12.44 14.75 -19.85
CA ILE A 486 -13.65 14.15 -20.38
C ILE A 486 -14.08 13.10 -19.34
N GLU A 487 -14.98 13.48 -18.43
CA GLU A 487 -15.64 12.52 -17.55
C GLU A 487 -16.53 11.61 -18.40
N ARG A 488 -16.17 10.35 -18.54
CA ARG A 488 -17.10 9.33 -19.02
C ARG A 488 -17.66 8.61 -17.80
N GLU A 489 -18.99 8.53 -17.74
CA GLU A 489 -19.68 7.70 -16.75
C GLU A 489 -19.16 6.25 -16.83
N PRO A 490 -19.04 5.56 -15.68
CA PRO A 490 -18.62 4.16 -15.65
C PRO A 490 -19.59 3.33 -16.50
N VAL A 491 -19.06 2.56 -17.40
CA VAL A 491 -19.83 1.54 -18.14
C VAL A 491 -20.39 0.57 -17.10
N LYS A 492 -21.72 0.53 -16.98
CA LYS A 492 -22.48 -0.35 -16.08
C LYS A 492 -22.28 -1.82 -16.42
#